data_925b533f9ee92bc98b1a9c5a1e4eb123
#
_entry.id   925b533f9ee92bc98b1a9c5a1e4eb123
#
_cell.length_a   1.000
_cell.length_b   1.000
_cell.length_c   1.000
_cell.angle_alpha   90.00
_cell.angle_beta   90.00
_cell.angle_gamma   90.00
#
_symmetry.space_group_name_H-M   'P 1'
#
loop_
_entity.id
_entity.type
_entity.pdbx_description
1 polymer ?
#
loop_
_entity_poly.entity_id
_entity_poly.type
_entity_poly.pdbx_seq_one_letter_code
_entity_poly.pdbx_strand_id
1 'polypeptide(L)'
;MKRILIVSAAMVAVMMLTGCSTTVTGIDIPESMTVEVGQPVDLAVNYTYKNENASDEKKAAAQSEAGVKLTSDSPAVTVAEDGTLTAAQGGEAIITVTSADGTLSDTCKVTVTVPLTGITLDQETLALAINGTESARLTAAPVPAESTEPVDGVAYTSSNEAVATVAEDGTVTAVADGEAEITATLGEYTASCKVTVTTAPDGIKFGKASGSLTVGGSTTLKLYTTPSEAAAPDMSQVTFTSSDEDVATVDGEGKVTAKKAGKATITATYNGLTAEYTLTVNNKAAAPAGGSTAASGSEGTGNSTSPVTGGSSSGSTGGAPSTGGSSGGTTPAPEQPAPAPVPTPIPGGYVDADNGTIIEGGGVFDDAGSAGEDENAAGLL
;
A
#
# COMPACT_ATOMS: atom_id res chain seq x y z
N MET A 1 -1.32 -2.56 -54.32
CA MET A 1 -0.15 -2.25 -53.49
C MET A 1 1.05 -3.00 -54.07
N LYS A 2 1.91 -2.34 -54.82
CA LYS A 2 3.12 -2.92 -55.39
C LYS A 2 4.23 -2.75 -54.37
N ARG A 3 4.61 -3.84 -53.72
CA ARG A 3 5.80 -3.90 -52.86
C ARG A 3 7.03 -3.73 -53.75
N ILE A 4 7.75 -2.62 -53.63
CA ILE A 4 9.06 -2.47 -54.23
C ILE A 4 10.06 -3.04 -53.22
N LEU A 5 10.43 -4.30 -53.44
CA LEU A 5 11.57 -4.93 -52.81
C LEU A 5 12.83 -4.24 -53.33
N ILE A 6 13.62 -3.67 -52.44
CA ILE A 6 14.99 -3.26 -52.80
C ILE A 6 15.76 -4.56 -53.00
N VAL A 7 15.87 -4.99 -54.25
CA VAL A 7 16.64 -6.18 -54.64
C VAL A 7 18.10 -5.81 -54.70
N SER A 8 18.89 -6.49 -53.89
CA SER A 8 20.35 -6.48 -53.91
C SER A 8 20.90 -6.57 -55.31
N ALA A 9 21.98 -5.82 -55.53
CA ALA A 9 22.73 -5.71 -56.74
C ALA A 9 22.96 -7.03 -57.47
N ALA A 10 22.13 -7.34 -58.43
CA ALA A 10 22.48 -8.27 -59.50
C ALA A 10 23.12 -7.46 -60.64
N MET A 11 24.37 -7.81 -60.91
CA MET A 11 25.16 -7.30 -62.02
C MET A 11 24.35 -7.39 -63.34
N VAL A 12 23.74 -6.30 -63.76
CA VAL A 12 23.11 -6.20 -65.07
C VAL A 12 24.15 -5.70 -66.07
N ALA A 13 24.45 -6.58 -66.96
CA ALA A 13 25.30 -6.25 -68.17
C ALA A 13 24.73 -5.01 -68.91
N VAL A 14 25.49 -3.95 -68.96
CA VAL A 14 25.19 -2.72 -69.70
C VAL A 14 25.15 -3.05 -71.20
N MET A 15 23.94 -3.26 -71.75
CA MET A 15 23.68 -3.08 -73.14
C MET A 15 23.57 -1.59 -73.41
N MET A 16 24.58 -1.04 -74.11
CA MET A 16 24.54 0.33 -74.66
C MET A 16 23.43 0.45 -75.71
N LEU A 17 22.23 0.88 -75.23
CA LEU A 17 21.17 1.38 -76.12
C LEU A 17 21.43 2.87 -76.40
N THR A 18 21.95 3.18 -77.52
CA THR A 18 22.07 4.54 -78.09
C THR A 18 20.67 5.13 -78.31
N GLY A 19 20.18 5.90 -77.41
CA GLY A 19 18.94 6.66 -77.53
C GLY A 19 18.58 7.32 -76.20
N CYS A 20 18.61 8.66 -76.21
CA CYS A 20 18.25 9.60 -75.15
C CYS A 20 18.20 9.00 -73.76
N SER A 21 19.32 8.96 -73.03
CA SER A 21 19.41 8.54 -71.63
C SER A 21 18.68 9.57 -70.72
N THR A 22 17.98 9.11 -69.71
CA THR A 22 17.54 10.02 -68.69
C THR A 22 18.44 9.88 -67.44
N THR A 23 18.52 10.89 -66.63
CA THR A 23 19.24 10.88 -65.34
C THR A 23 18.28 11.24 -64.23
N VAL A 24 18.51 10.76 -63.03
CA VAL A 24 17.82 11.20 -61.84
C VAL A 24 18.27 12.63 -61.51
N THR A 25 17.33 13.54 -61.28
CA THR A 25 17.56 14.95 -60.97
C THR A 25 17.08 15.35 -59.61
N GLY A 26 16.33 14.46 -58.92
CA GLY A 26 15.89 14.65 -57.57
C GLY A 26 15.51 13.33 -56.89
N ILE A 27 15.65 13.29 -55.59
CA ILE A 27 15.19 12.23 -54.71
C ILE A 27 14.24 12.90 -53.70
N ASP A 28 13.10 12.30 -53.49
CA ASP A 28 12.08 12.81 -52.57
C ASP A 28 11.56 11.64 -51.70
N ILE A 29 11.52 11.85 -50.39
CA ILE A 29 10.99 10.91 -49.40
C ILE A 29 9.99 11.62 -48.50
N PRO A 30 9.11 10.90 -47.77
CA PRO A 30 8.20 11.53 -46.83
C PRO A 30 8.93 12.39 -45.79
N GLU A 31 8.42 13.59 -45.52
CA GLU A 31 9.03 14.48 -44.51
C GLU A 31 9.05 13.83 -43.09
N SER A 32 8.03 13.03 -42.79
CA SER A 32 7.94 12.32 -41.52
C SER A 32 7.09 11.05 -41.58
N MET A 33 7.36 10.13 -40.68
CA MET A 33 6.55 8.92 -40.45
C MET A 33 6.62 8.44 -39.00
N THR A 34 5.63 7.64 -38.59
CA THR A 34 5.60 6.99 -37.31
C THR A 34 5.54 5.47 -37.50
N VAL A 35 6.34 4.73 -36.73
CA VAL A 35 6.46 3.26 -36.81
C VAL A 35 6.58 2.71 -35.41
N GLU A 36 5.99 1.56 -35.16
CA GLU A 36 6.16 0.85 -33.88
C GLU A 36 7.51 0.13 -33.84
N VAL A 37 8.07 0.02 -32.63
CA VAL A 37 9.30 -0.73 -32.36
C VAL A 37 9.21 -2.17 -32.89
N GLY A 38 10.29 -2.67 -33.47
CA GLY A 38 10.35 -4.02 -34.04
C GLY A 38 9.77 -4.13 -35.46
N GLN A 39 9.10 -3.08 -35.96
CA GLN A 39 8.58 -3.08 -37.34
C GLN A 39 9.63 -2.59 -38.33
N PRO A 40 9.58 -3.09 -39.58
CA PRO A 40 10.38 -2.53 -40.68
C PRO A 40 9.91 -1.11 -40.98
N VAL A 41 10.87 -0.21 -41.24
CA VAL A 41 10.57 1.13 -41.71
C VAL A 41 10.50 1.09 -43.22
N ASP A 42 9.28 1.17 -43.78
CA ASP A 42 9.04 1.13 -45.24
C ASP A 42 9.09 2.54 -45.78
N LEU A 43 10.30 2.98 -46.17
CA LEU A 43 10.57 4.30 -46.71
C LEU A 43 10.47 4.31 -48.21
N ALA A 44 9.42 4.90 -48.77
CA ALA A 44 9.25 5.06 -50.22
C ALA A 44 10.16 6.16 -50.75
N VAL A 45 11.09 5.80 -51.63
CA VAL A 45 11.96 6.76 -52.34
C VAL A 45 11.38 7.06 -53.68
N ASN A 46 11.04 8.33 -53.95
CA ASN A 46 10.55 8.83 -55.21
C ASN A 46 11.69 9.51 -55.97
N TYR A 47 11.69 9.38 -57.28
CA TYR A 47 12.73 9.94 -58.14
C TYR A 47 12.14 10.89 -59.16
N THR A 48 12.76 12.03 -59.40
CA THR A 48 12.49 12.93 -60.50
C THR A 48 13.56 12.75 -61.56
N TYR A 49 13.16 12.86 -62.80
CA TYR A 49 14.03 12.57 -63.97
C TYR A 49 14.16 13.77 -64.89
N LYS A 50 15.33 13.91 -65.53
CA LYS A 50 15.55 14.93 -66.56
C LYS A 50 14.57 14.78 -67.70
N ASN A 51 14.14 13.54 -68.00
CA ASN A 51 13.10 13.27 -69.00
C ASN A 51 12.01 12.39 -68.33
N GLU A 52 10.92 13.00 -67.92
CA GLU A 52 9.79 12.35 -67.35
C GLU A 52 9.03 11.40 -68.29
N ASN A 53 9.17 11.59 -69.61
CA ASN A 53 8.57 10.72 -70.61
C ASN A 53 9.48 9.55 -71.02
N ALA A 54 10.59 9.32 -70.32
CA ALA A 54 11.45 8.17 -70.60
C ALA A 54 10.71 6.87 -70.28
N SER A 55 11.05 5.77 -70.98
CA SER A 55 10.47 4.46 -70.67
C SER A 55 10.85 3.97 -69.26
N ASP A 56 10.04 3.12 -68.71
CA ASP A 56 10.26 2.59 -67.33
C ASP A 56 11.62 1.88 -67.22
N GLU A 57 12.09 1.21 -68.31
CA GLU A 57 13.41 0.56 -68.33
C GLU A 57 14.55 1.59 -68.23
N LYS A 58 14.42 2.75 -68.86
CA LYS A 58 15.42 3.84 -68.82
C LYS A 58 15.39 4.54 -67.46
N LYS A 59 14.21 4.69 -66.88
CA LYS A 59 14.06 5.21 -65.53
C LYS A 59 14.67 4.26 -64.50
N ALA A 60 14.42 2.95 -64.62
CA ALA A 60 15.00 1.93 -63.75
C ALA A 60 16.53 1.88 -63.82
N ALA A 61 17.08 2.01 -65.06
CA ALA A 61 18.53 2.12 -65.27
C ALA A 61 19.11 3.36 -64.58
N ALA A 62 18.46 4.53 -64.73
CA ALA A 62 18.88 5.77 -64.10
C ALA A 62 18.83 5.69 -62.56
N GLN A 63 17.80 5.02 -61.96
CA GLN A 63 17.72 4.75 -60.55
C GLN A 63 18.88 3.87 -60.07
N SER A 64 19.17 2.79 -60.81
CA SER A 64 20.29 1.89 -60.48
C SER A 64 21.64 2.61 -60.57
N GLU A 65 21.82 3.53 -61.49
CA GLU A 65 23.04 4.34 -61.66
C GLU A 65 23.16 5.39 -60.56
N ALA A 66 22.06 6.06 -60.17
CA ALA A 66 22.03 7.01 -59.10
C ALA A 66 22.37 6.34 -57.75
N GLY A 67 21.93 5.10 -57.59
CA GLY A 67 22.09 4.37 -56.34
C GLY A 67 21.64 5.21 -55.14
N VAL A 68 21.24 4.58 -54.07
CA VAL A 68 20.96 5.34 -52.82
C VAL A 68 21.61 4.68 -51.61
N LYS A 69 22.12 5.52 -50.75
CA LYS A 69 22.63 5.15 -49.44
C LYS A 69 21.72 5.74 -48.37
N LEU A 70 21.30 4.88 -47.42
CA LEU A 70 20.51 5.26 -46.27
C LEU A 70 21.41 5.37 -45.03
N THR A 71 21.19 6.40 -44.24
CA THR A 71 21.86 6.57 -42.95
C THR A 71 20.84 7.04 -41.91
N SER A 72 21.05 6.63 -40.66
CA SER A 72 20.29 7.08 -39.49
C SER A 72 21.21 7.84 -38.55
N ASP A 73 20.74 8.92 -37.96
CA ASP A 73 21.46 9.71 -36.97
C ASP A 73 21.22 9.20 -35.53
N SER A 74 20.31 8.24 -35.37
CA SER A 74 19.85 7.76 -34.04
C SER A 74 19.72 6.23 -34.03
N PRO A 75 19.99 5.57 -32.89
CA PRO A 75 19.76 4.13 -32.71
C PRO A 75 18.28 3.75 -32.72
N ALA A 76 17.35 4.71 -32.68
CA ALA A 76 15.93 4.44 -32.81
C ALA A 76 15.58 3.70 -34.10
N VAL A 77 16.29 4.00 -35.19
CA VAL A 77 16.18 3.26 -36.44
C VAL A 77 17.57 2.77 -36.88
N THR A 78 17.69 1.46 -37.05
CA THR A 78 18.92 0.84 -37.56
C THR A 78 18.85 0.65 -39.07
N VAL A 79 20.00 0.81 -39.72
CA VAL A 79 20.17 0.59 -41.17
C VAL A 79 21.07 -0.62 -41.35
N ALA A 80 20.56 -1.68 -41.96
CA ALA A 80 21.35 -2.87 -42.31
C ALA A 80 22.21 -2.63 -43.57
N GLU A 81 23.18 -3.52 -43.82
CA GLU A 81 24.08 -3.41 -45.00
C GLU A 81 23.33 -3.51 -46.33
N ASP A 82 22.19 -4.17 -46.37
CA ASP A 82 21.32 -4.29 -47.53
C ASP A 82 20.37 -3.10 -47.71
N GLY A 83 20.46 -2.09 -46.83
CA GLY A 83 19.61 -0.90 -46.84
C GLY A 83 18.26 -1.08 -46.12
N THR A 84 18.02 -2.23 -45.47
CA THR A 84 16.80 -2.42 -44.68
C THR A 84 16.82 -1.55 -43.45
N LEU A 85 15.73 -0.82 -43.21
CA LEU A 85 15.51 0.00 -42.04
C LEU A 85 14.63 -0.75 -41.05
N THR A 86 15.02 -0.74 -39.75
CA THR A 86 14.23 -1.36 -38.67
C THR A 86 14.11 -0.39 -37.49
N ALA A 87 12.89 -0.21 -36.99
CA ALA A 87 12.62 0.53 -35.78
C ALA A 87 13.13 -0.32 -34.55
N ALA A 88 14.26 0.08 -33.99
CA ALA A 88 14.99 -0.72 -33.01
C ALA A 88 14.64 -0.38 -31.57
N GLN A 89 14.37 0.91 -31.29
CA GLN A 89 13.97 1.40 -29.96
C GLN A 89 13.13 2.68 -30.09
N GLY A 90 12.37 2.99 -29.03
CA GLY A 90 11.55 4.20 -28.98
C GLY A 90 12.38 5.47 -29.11
N GLY A 91 11.82 6.46 -29.79
CA GLY A 91 12.48 7.75 -29.98
C GLY A 91 12.39 8.28 -31.40
N GLU A 92 13.20 9.29 -31.72
CA GLU A 92 13.22 9.93 -33.01
C GLU A 92 14.54 9.62 -33.76
N ALA A 93 14.45 9.47 -35.06
CA ALA A 93 15.59 9.33 -35.95
C ALA A 93 15.38 10.17 -37.22
N ILE A 94 16.45 10.76 -37.73
CA ILE A 94 16.45 11.36 -39.05
C ILE A 94 17.13 10.38 -39.99
N ILE A 95 16.37 9.89 -40.95
CA ILE A 95 16.87 9.05 -42.01
C ILE A 95 17.25 9.95 -43.17
N THR A 96 18.51 9.87 -43.58
CA THR A 96 19.02 10.59 -44.73
C THR A 96 19.21 9.63 -45.87
N VAL A 97 18.60 9.94 -47.03
CA VAL A 97 18.83 9.27 -48.30
C VAL A 97 19.79 10.13 -49.11
N THR A 98 20.85 9.51 -49.63
CA THR A 98 21.85 10.22 -50.43
C THR A 98 22.16 9.41 -51.70
N SER A 99 22.23 10.05 -52.90
CA SER A 99 22.69 9.40 -54.09
C SER A 99 24.15 8.95 -53.99
N ALA A 100 24.56 7.95 -54.77
CA ALA A 100 25.91 7.40 -54.73
C ALA A 100 27.01 8.43 -55.01
N ASP A 101 26.73 9.44 -55.83
CA ASP A 101 27.62 10.55 -56.12
C ASP A 101 27.57 11.69 -55.09
N GLY A 102 26.66 11.62 -54.11
CA GLY A 102 26.49 12.60 -53.05
C GLY A 102 25.84 13.92 -53.47
N THR A 103 25.34 14.02 -54.70
CA THR A 103 24.78 15.28 -55.21
C THR A 103 23.32 15.50 -54.87
N LEU A 104 22.57 14.43 -54.62
CA LEU A 104 21.16 14.46 -54.24
C LEU A 104 20.99 13.88 -52.85
N SER A 105 20.21 14.56 -52.03
CA SER A 105 19.84 14.05 -50.68
C SER A 105 18.50 14.56 -50.26
N ASP A 106 17.83 13.77 -49.39
CA ASP A 106 16.59 14.15 -48.71
C ASP A 106 16.52 13.49 -47.34
N THR A 107 15.65 13.97 -46.45
CA THR A 107 15.57 13.53 -45.08
C THR A 107 14.14 13.23 -44.65
N CYS A 108 13.99 12.19 -43.84
CA CYS A 108 12.71 11.81 -43.19
C CYS A 108 12.88 11.74 -41.67
N LYS A 109 11.98 12.41 -40.94
CA LYS A 109 11.88 12.25 -39.51
C LYS A 109 11.06 11.01 -39.19
N VAL A 110 11.68 10.00 -38.61
CA VAL A 110 11.00 8.77 -38.14
C VAL A 110 10.82 8.85 -36.67
N THR A 111 9.55 8.77 -36.20
CA THR A 111 9.21 8.63 -34.80
C THR A 111 8.89 7.16 -34.52
N VAL A 112 9.68 6.53 -33.67
CA VAL A 112 9.46 5.14 -33.25
C VAL A 112 8.68 5.14 -31.95
N THR A 113 7.50 4.51 -31.96
CA THR A 113 6.66 4.35 -30.78
C THR A 113 6.84 2.97 -30.16
N VAL A 114 6.80 2.93 -28.84
CA VAL A 114 6.74 1.69 -28.04
C VAL A 114 5.37 1.68 -27.38
N PRO A 115 4.47 0.79 -27.82
CA PRO A 115 3.12 0.74 -27.28
C PRO A 115 3.13 0.32 -25.81
N LEU A 116 2.13 0.82 -25.06
CA LEU A 116 1.85 0.38 -23.71
C LEU A 116 1.20 -1.01 -23.77
N THR A 117 1.70 -1.94 -22.96
CA THR A 117 1.16 -3.30 -22.82
C THR A 117 0.63 -3.58 -21.43
N GLY A 118 0.83 -2.64 -20.49
CA GLY A 118 0.38 -2.74 -19.11
C GLY A 118 0.85 -1.55 -18.28
N ILE A 119 0.45 -1.56 -17.02
CA ILE A 119 0.97 -0.67 -15.98
C ILE A 119 1.45 -1.50 -14.80
N THR A 120 2.35 -0.95 -14.01
CA THR A 120 2.79 -1.51 -12.72
C THR A 120 2.75 -0.41 -11.66
N LEU A 121 2.71 -0.80 -10.38
CA LEU A 121 2.91 0.10 -9.26
C LEU A 121 4.35 -0.01 -8.75
N ASP A 122 4.88 1.08 -8.21
CA ASP A 122 6.20 1.14 -7.58
C ASP A 122 6.32 0.27 -6.33
N GLN A 123 5.17 -0.15 -5.75
CA GLN A 123 5.10 -1.04 -4.59
C GLN A 123 3.99 -2.08 -4.78
N GLU A 124 4.29 -3.35 -4.54
CA GLU A 124 3.32 -4.45 -4.52
C GLU A 124 2.66 -4.60 -3.13
N THR A 125 3.34 -4.13 -2.09
CA THR A 125 2.86 -4.12 -0.71
C THR A 125 3.20 -2.81 -0.03
N LEU A 126 2.28 -2.31 0.78
CA LEU A 126 2.42 -1.06 1.53
C LEU A 126 1.99 -1.29 2.98
N ALA A 127 2.84 -0.93 3.95
CA ALA A 127 2.51 -0.93 5.36
C ALA A 127 2.32 0.51 5.85
N LEU A 128 1.16 0.80 6.40
CA LEU A 128 0.82 2.09 7.01
C LEU A 128 0.52 1.91 8.50
N ALA A 129 0.73 2.96 9.28
CA ALA A 129 0.50 2.94 10.72
C ALA A 129 -0.24 4.21 11.16
N ILE A 130 -1.42 4.05 11.76
CA ILE A 130 -2.11 5.10 12.51
C ILE A 130 -1.22 5.49 13.70
N ASN A 131 -1.09 6.77 13.98
CA ASN A 131 -0.11 7.35 14.91
C ASN A 131 1.37 7.14 14.50
N GLY A 132 1.62 6.88 13.20
CA GLY A 132 2.95 6.69 12.65
C GLY A 132 3.04 7.19 11.21
N THR A 133 3.40 6.34 10.27
CA THR A 133 3.34 6.66 8.83
C THR A 133 1.91 6.45 8.34
N GLU A 134 1.11 7.50 8.40
CA GLU A 134 -0.33 7.44 8.11
C GLU A 134 -0.65 7.47 6.61
N SER A 135 0.28 7.89 5.76
CA SER A 135 0.07 7.96 4.32
C SER A 135 1.33 7.69 3.52
N ALA A 136 1.16 7.18 2.32
CA ALA A 136 2.21 7.02 1.33
C ALA A 136 1.61 7.14 -0.07
N ARG A 137 2.44 7.49 -1.05
CA ARG A 137 2.01 7.62 -2.44
C ARG A 137 2.42 6.41 -3.24
N LEU A 138 1.49 5.85 -3.99
CA LEU A 138 1.72 4.85 -5.02
C LEU A 138 1.86 5.54 -6.38
N THR A 139 2.83 5.11 -7.16
CA THR A 139 3.08 5.65 -8.50
C THR A 139 2.94 4.54 -9.53
N ALA A 140 2.09 4.78 -10.52
CA ALA A 140 1.98 3.88 -11.65
C ALA A 140 3.08 4.17 -12.68
N ALA A 141 3.64 3.12 -13.23
CA ALA A 141 4.67 3.17 -14.27
C ALA A 141 4.25 2.33 -15.49
N PRO A 142 4.71 2.69 -16.70
CA PRO A 142 4.37 1.97 -17.91
C PRO A 142 5.06 0.59 -17.98
N VAL A 143 4.42 -0.34 -18.67
CA VAL A 143 5.01 -1.60 -19.09
C VAL A 143 4.88 -1.69 -20.62
N PRO A 144 5.98 -1.82 -21.35
CA PRO A 144 7.37 -1.79 -20.90
C PRO A 144 7.78 -0.39 -20.40
N ALA A 145 8.85 -0.31 -19.60
CA ALA A 145 9.31 0.96 -19.00
C ALA A 145 9.72 2.02 -20.05
N GLU A 146 10.12 1.57 -21.24
CA GLU A 146 10.46 2.39 -22.40
C GLU A 146 9.27 2.78 -23.26
N SER A 147 8.03 2.50 -22.82
CA SER A 147 6.83 2.91 -23.56
C SER A 147 6.85 4.41 -23.85
N THR A 148 6.48 4.77 -25.06
CA THR A 148 6.34 6.17 -25.49
C THR A 148 4.96 6.73 -25.22
N GLU A 149 4.03 5.88 -24.75
CA GLU A 149 2.69 6.29 -24.37
C GLU A 149 2.68 6.80 -22.92
N PRO A 150 2.03 7.94 -22.65
CA PRO A 150 1.98 8.49 -21.30
C PRO A 150 1.09 7.63 -20.37
N VAL A 151 1.46 7.58 -19.09
CA VAL A 151 0.66 6.96 -18.02
C VAL A 151 -0.11 8.06 -17.29
N ASP A 152 -0.96 8.80 -18.03
CA ASP A 152 -1.77 9.89 -17.51
C ASP A 152 -3.21 9.44 -17.26
N GLY A 153 -3.87 10.02 -16.25
CA GLY A 153 -5.27 9.72 -15.95
C GLY A 153 -5.49 8.35 -15.31
N VAL A 154 -4.51 7.83 -14.58
CA VAL A 154 -4.67 6.61 -13.78
C VAL A 154 -5.73 6.83 -12.72
N ALA A 155 -6.73 5.96 -12.69
CA ALA A 155 -7.75 5.93 -11.63
C ALA A 155 -7.31 4.96 -10.53
N TYR A 156 -7.38 5.41 -9.27
CA TYR A 156 -7.08 4.58 -8.10
C TYR A 156 -8.36 4.26 -7.34
N THR A 157 -8.48 3.02 -6.89
CA THR A 157 -9.61 2.56 -6.06
C THR A 157 -9.11 1.72 -4.90
N SER A 158 -9.84 1.76 -3.78
CA SER A 158 -9.59 0.91 -2.62
C SER A 158 -10.67 -0.16 -2.52
N SER A 159 -10.28 -1.40 -2.25
CA SER A 159 -11.20 -2.50 -1.96
C SER A 159 -11.92 -2.34 -0.62
N ASN A 160 -11.36 -1.51 0.29
CA ASN A 160 -11.92 -1.26 1.63
C ASN A 160 -11.52 0.13 2.12
N GLU A 161 -12.35 1.13 1.82
CA GLU A 161 -12.13 2.52 2.25
C GLU A 161 -12.25 2.72 3.77
N ALA A 162 -12.85 1.77 4.50
CA ALA A 162 -12.87 1.81 5.95
C ALA A 162 -11.50 1.47 6.58
N VAL A 163 -10.58 0.86 5.82
CA VAL A 163 -9.21 0.53 6.24
C VAL A 163 -8.21 1.50 5.65
N ALA A 164 -8.28 1.74 4.34
CA ALA A 164 -7.40 2.67 3.66
C ALA A 164 -8.13 3.36 2.50
N THR A 165 -8.02 4.67 2.39
CA THR A 165 -8.51 5.45 1.26
C THR A 165 -7.38 5.76 0.29
N VAL A 166 -7.72 6.06 -0.97
CA VAL A 166 -6.75 6.50 -1.97
C VAL A 166 -7.27 7.74 -2.70
N ALA A 167 -6.40 8.73 -2.89
CA ALA A 167 -6.69 9.95 -3.64
C ALA A 167 -6.37 9.77 -5.13
N GLU A 168 -6.84 10.70 -5.97
CA GLU A 168 -6.60 10.69 -7.43
C GLU A 168 -5.11 10.74 -7.81
N ASP A 169 -4.28 11.30 -6.94
CA ASP A 169 -2.82 11.37 -7.15
C ASP A 169 -2.06 10.10 -6.71
N GLY A 170 -2.78 9.07 -6.27
CA GLY A 170 -2.22 7.82 -5.76
C GLY A 170 -1.81 7.87 -4.28
N THR A 171 -2.14 8.94 -3.54
CA THR A 171 -1.86 9.02 -2.10
C THR A 171 -2.83 8.12 -1.34
N VAL A 172 -2.29 7.09 -0.70
CA VAL A 172 -3.00 6.14 0.17
C VAL A 172 -2.92 6.63 1.59
N THR A 173 -4.07 6.69 2.28
CA THR A 173 -4.16 7.14 3.68
C THR A 173 -4.80 6.07 4.55
N ALA A 174 -4.17 5.77 5.68
CA ALA A 174 -4.66 4.85 6.69
C ALA A 174 -5.91 5.41 7.40
N VAL A 175 -6.92 4.56 7.61
CA VAL A 175 -8.19 4.92 8.29
C VAL A 175 -8.39 4.07 9.53
N ALA A 176 -8.26 2.73 9.43
CA ALA A 176 -8.40 1.80 10.54
C ALA A 176 -7.54 0.55 10.29
N ASP A 177 -7.25 -0.19 11.36
CA ASP A 177 -6.49 -1.45 11.29
C ASP A 177 -7.18 -2.46 10.35
N GLY A 178 -6.36 -3.13 9.54
CA GLY A 178 -6.85 -4.14 8.61
C GLY A 178 -6.04 -4.24 7.32
N GLU A 179 -6.65 -4.86 6.33
CA GLU A 179 -6.08 -5.01 5.00
C GLU A 179 -7.02 -4.41 3.94
N ALA A 180 -6.42 -3.77 2.95
CA ALA A 180 -7.08 -3.27 1.75
C ALA A 180 -6.20 -3.53 0.53
N GLU A 181 -6.79 -3.62 -0.64
CA GLU A 181 -6.08 -3.67 -1.92
C GLU A 181 -6.35 -2.36 -2.67
N ILE A 182 -5.30 -1.66 -3.05
CA ILE A 182 -5.39 -0.48 -3.89
C ILE A 182 -5.14 -0.92 -5.33
N THR A 183 -6.09 -0.64 -6.21
CA THR A 183 -6.01 -0.94 -7.63
C THR A 183 -5.85 0.34 -8.43
N ALA A 184 -4.81 0.40 -9.26
CA ALA A 184 -4.60 1.42 -10.28
C ALA A 184 -5.16 0.91 -11.62
N THR A 185 -5.88 1.74 -12.36
CA THR A 185 -6.50 1.40 -13.65
C THR A 185 -6.19 2.48 -14.68
N LEU A 186 -5.72 2.07 -15.85
CA LEU A 186 -5.51 2.92 -17.01
C LEU A 186 -6.07 2.23 -18.26
N GLY A 187 -7.23 2.68 -18.74
CA GLY A 187 -7.95 1.98 -19.82
C GLY A 187 -8.29 0.54 -19.42
N GLU A 188 -7.70 -0.44 -20.12
CA GLU A 188 -7.89 -1.87 -19.83
C GLU A 188 -6.80 -2.46 -18.90
N TYR A 189 -5.75 -1.69 -18.59
CA TYR A 189 -4.64 -2.14 -17.77
C TYR A 189 -4.89 -1.87 -16.30
N THR A 190 -4.50 -2.83 -15.46
CA THR A 190 -4.62 -2.73 -14.00
C THR A 190 -3.35 -3.18 -13.30
N ALA A 191 -3.07 -2.57 -12.15
CA ALA A 191 -2.03 -3.00 -11.22
C ALA A 191 -2.55 -2.84 -9.79
N SER A 192 -2.14 -3.71 -8.87
CA SER A 192 -2.61 -3.64 -7.49
C SER A 192 -1.47 -3.65 -6.46
N CYS A 193 -1.75 -3.05 -5.30
CA CYS A 193 -0.89 -3.01 -4.14
C CYS A 193 -1.68 -3.46 -2.91
N LYS A 194 -1.15 -4.44 -2.17
CA LYS A 194 -1.73 -4.87 -0.90
C LYS A 194 -1.31 -3.90 0.21
N VAL A 195 -2.28 -3.27 0.86
CA VAL A 195 -2.07 -2.33 1.96
C VAL A 195 -2.44 -3.01 3.27
N THR A 196 -1.54 -2.95 4.25
CA THR A 196 -1.78 -3.37 5.62
C THR A 196 -1.69 -2.15 6.52
N VAL A 197 -2.74 -1.87 7.26
CA VAL A 197 -2.81 -0.77 8.24
C VAL A 197 -2.78 -1.35 9.64
N THR A 198 -1.92 -0.80 10.49
CA THR A 198 -1.83 -1.13 11.92
C THR A 198 -1.79 0.14 12.76
N THR A 199 -2.25 0.08 14.02
CA THR A 199 -2.12 1.21 14.95
C THR A 199 -0.78 1.13 15.67
N ALA A 200 0.06 2.17 15.51
CA ALA A 200 1.30 2.31 16.27
C ALA A 200 1.00 2.79 17.70
N PRO A 201 1.74 2.34 18.71
CA PRO A 201 1.58 2.85 20.07
C PRO A 201 2.04 4.30 20.17
N ASP A 202 1.21 5.15 20.76
CA ASP A 202 1.52 6.53 21.13
C ASP A 202 1.96 6.66 22.60
N GLY A 203 1.82 5.59 23.38
CA GLY A 203 2.23 5.51 24.77
C GLY A 203 2.36 4.09 25.27
N ILE A 204 2.95 3.94 26.46
CA ILE A 204 2.98 2.70 27.23
C ILE A 204 2.54 2.96 28.67
N LYS A 205 1.96 1.97 29.32
CA LYS A 205 1.54 2.05 30.73
C LYS A 205 1.68 0.71 31.45
N PHE A 206 1.96 0.75 32.72
CA PHE A 206 1.81 -0.43 33.56
C PHE A 206 0.33 -0.67 33.89
N GLY A 207 -0.06 -1.92 34.14
CA GLY A 207 -1.43 -2.28 34.54
C GLY A 207 -1.88 -1.62 35.83
N LYS A 208 -0.91 -1.18 36.67
CA LYS A 208 -1.13 -0.36 37.88
C LYS A 208 -0.01 0.66 37.97
N ALA A 209 -0.29 1.86 38.44
CA ALA A 209 0.72 2.91 38.61
C ALA A 209 1.62 2.70 39.84
N SER A 210 1.20 1.87 40.82
CA SER A 210 1.97 1.62 42.03
C SER A 210 1.60 0.30 42.67
N GLY A 211 2.46 -0.15 43.60
CA GLY A 211 2.20 -1.32 44.44
C GLY A 211 3.16 -1.43 45.62
N SER A 212 2.99 -2.47 46.39
CA SER A 212 3.86 -2.73 47.53
C SER A 212 4.28 -4.20 47.61
N LEU A 213 5.53 -4.41 48.05
CA LEU A 213 6.11 -5.72 48.38
C LEU A 213 6.68 -5.70 49.76
N THR A 214 6.87 -6.89 50.37
CA THR A 214 7.73 -7.05 51.57
C THR A 214 9.14 -7.42 51.11
N VAL A 215 10.14 -7.10 51.89
CA VAL A 215 11.53 -7.49 51.66
C VAL A 215 11.61 -8.99 51.35
N GLY A 216 12.26 -9.34 50.23
CA GLY A 216 12.37 -10.68 49.67
C GLY A 216 11.22 -11.11 48.77
N GLY A 217 10.17 -10.30 48.65
CA GLY A 217 9.06 -10.53 47.71
C GLY A 217 9.41 -10.15 46.30
N SER A 218 8.70 -10.71 45.31
CA SER A 218 8.83 -10.37 43.89
C SER A 218 7.47 -10.30 43.22
N THR A 219 7.41 -9.54 42.11
CA THR A 219 6.25 -9.42 41.21
C THR A 219 6.72 -9.16 39.80
N THR A 220 5.95 -9.61 38.82
CA THR A 220 6.21 -9.25 37.41
C THR A 220 5.23 -8.16 37.00
N LEU A 221 5.77 -7.05 36.50
CA LEU A 221 5.00 -5.93 35.97
C LEU A 221 4.55 -6.23 34.54
N LYS A 222 3.26 -6.01 34.26
CA LYS A 222 2.70 -6.10 32.93
C LYS A 222 2.66 -4.73 32.31
N LEU A 223 3.23 -4.61 31.11
CA LEU A 223 3.24 -3.41 30.29
C LEU A 223 2.17 -3.52 29.20
N TYR A 224 1.49 -2.43 28.92
CA TYR A 224 0.46 -2.30 27.90
C TYR A 224 0.78 -1.08 27.02
N THR A 225 0.42 -1.15 25.75
CA THR A 225 0.44 -0.02 24.81
C THR A 225 -0.81 0.83 24.96
N THR A 226 -0.74 2.05 24.50
CA THR A 226 -1.88 2.94 24.25
C THR A 226 -1.78 3.49 22.83
N PRO A 227 -2.90 3.58 22.09
CA PRO A 227 -4.23 3.06 22.45
C PRO A 227 -4.23 1.53 22.56
N SER A 228 -5.30 0.94 23.11
CA SER A 228 -5.39 -0.52 23.37
C SER A 228 -5.42 -1.36 22.10
N GLU A 229 -5.75 -0.74 20.97
CA GLU A 229 -5.76 -1.31 19.63
C GLU A 229 -4.33 -1.49 19.08
N ALA A 230 -3.37 -0.70 19.59
CA ALA A 230 -1.97 -0.86 19.21
C ALA A 230 -1.42 -2.22 19.62
N ALA A 231 -0.54 -2.78 18.81
CA ALA A 231 0.12 -4.04 19.09
C ALA A 231 0.77 -4.04 20.48
N ALA A 232 0.70 -5.17 21.19
CA ALA A 232 1.39 -5.34 22.47
C ALA A 232 2.90 -5.09 22.33
N PRO A 233 3.56 -4.52 23.36
CA PRO A 233 4.98 -4.23 23.26
C PRO A 233 5.79 -5.53 23.12
N ASP A 234 6.76 -5.54 22.22
CA ASP A 234 7.76 -6.59 22.15
C ASP A 234 8.68 -6.46 23.37
N MET A 235 8.50 -7.37 24.34
CA MET A 235 9.25 -7.36 25.59
C MET A 235 10.77 -7.48 25.40
N SER A 236 11.23 -8.01 24.26
CA SER A 236 12.66 -8.08 23.96
C SER A 236 13.30 -6.70 23.66
N GLN A 237 12.45 -5.73 23.30
CA GLN A 237 12.85 -4.34 23.01
C GLN A 237 12.55 -3.39 24.18
N VAL A 238 11.94 -3.90 25.26
CA VAL A 238 11.64 -3.10 26.44
C VAL A 238 12.87 -3.08 27.36
N THR A 239 13.26 -1.89 27.79
CA THR A 239 14.30 -1.72 28.82
C THR A 239 13.64 -1.31 30.12
N PHE A 240 13.97 -2.02 31.21
CA PHE A 240 13.54 -1.69 32.56
C PHE A 240 14.69 -1.15 33.40
N THR A 241 14.43 -0.12 34.19
CA THR A 241 15.39 0.45 35.14
C THR A 241 14.72 0.68 36.51
N SER A 242 15.52 0.61 37.57
CA SER A 242 15.08 0.97 38.93
C SER A 242 15.79 2.25 39.36
N SER A 243 15.06 3.18 39.97
CA SER A 243 15.64 4.40 40.54
C SER A 243 16.53 4.14 41.76
N ASP A 244 16.36 2.97 42.40
CA ASP A 244 17.13 2.55 43.58
C ASP A 244 17.24 1.02 43.60
N GLU A 245 18.37 0.50 43.12
CA GLU A 245 18.64 -0.94 43.06
C GLU A 245 18.94 -1.58 44.40
N ASP A 246 19.21 -0.79 45.45
CA ASP A 246 19.33 -1.30 46.84
C ASP A 246 17.97 -1.59 47.43
N VAL A 247 16.93 -0.85 47.02
CA VAL A 247 15.55 -1.05 47.41
C VAL A 247 14.89 -2.17 46.61
N ALA A 248 15.02 -2.10 45.28
CA ALA A 248 14.45 -3.12 44.39
C ALA A 248 15.21 -3.18 43.06
N THR A 249 15.41 -4.39 42.53
CA THR A 249 15.91 -4.62 41.15
C THR A 249 14.78 -5.07 40.26
N VAL A 250 14.96 -4.84 38.97
CA VAL A 250 14.08 -5.31 37.87
C VAL A 250 14.94 -6.00 36.83
N ASP A 251 14.43 -7.11 36.26
CA ASP A 251 15.07 -7.80 35.15
C ASP A 251 14.44 -7.40 33.81
N GLY A 252 14.99 -7.94 32.68
CA GLY A 252 14.51 -7.66 31.32
C GLY A 252 13.11 -8.17 31.03
N GLU A 253 12.56 -9.04 31.88
CA GLU A 253 11.18 -9.56 31.75
C GLU A 253 10.19 -8.76 32.61
N GLY A 254 10.65 -7.69 33.28
CA GLY A 254 9.84 -6.84 34.14
C GLY A 254 9.57 -7.47 35.52
N LYS A 255 10.33 -8.51 35.94
CA LYS A 255 10.23 -9.07 37.28
C LYS A 255 11.01 -8.22 38.26
N VAL A 256 10.27 -7.63 39.18
CA VAL A 256 10.79 -6.79 40.26
C VAL A 256 11.04 -7.63 41.51
N THR A 257 12.20 -7.47 42.14
CA THR A 257 12.59 -8.15 43.40
C THR A 257 12.91 -7.11 44.45
N ALA A 258 12.19 -7.16 45.56
CA ALA A 258 12.35 -6.26 46.71
C ALA A 258 13.50 -6.70 47.62
N LYS A 259 14.51 -5.82 47.82
CA LYS A 259 15.73 -6.11 48.59
C LYS A 259 15.74 -5.44 49.96
N LYS A 260 15.32 -4.19 50.07
CA LYS A 260 15.38 -3.38 51.27
C LYS A 260 14.12 -2.50 51.39
N ALA A 261 13.65 -2.24 52.58
CA ALA A 261 12.53 -1.32 52.80
C ALA A 261 12.84 0.09 52.29
N GLY A 262 11.91 0.67 51.55
CA GLY A 262 12.07 1.97 50.90
C GLY A 262 11.08 2.17 49.78
N LYS A 263 11.32 3.16 48.95
CA LYS A 263 10.59 3.42 47.71
C LYS A 263 11.53 3.37 46.54
N ALA A 264 11.12 2.75 45.43
CA ALA A 264 11.83 2.78 44.15
C ALA A 264 10.80 3.02 43.04
N THR A 265 11.22 3.74 41.97
CA THR A 265 10.43 3.88 40.76
C THR A 265 11.03 2.95 39.71
N ILE A 266 10.22 2.08 39.14
CA ILE A 266 10.56 1.22 38.04
C ILE A 266 10.10 1.94 36.76
N THR A 267 11.02 2.21 35.87
CA THR A 267 10.75 2.83 34.56
C THR A 267 10.91 1.79 33.46
N ALA A 268 9.91 1.67 32.61
CA ALA A 268 9.98 0.92 31.35
C ALA A 268 10.15 1.90 30.18
N THR A 269 11.00 1.56 29.22
CA THR A 269 11.19 2.31 27.98
C THR A 269 11.01 1.37 26.80
N TYR A 270 10.18 1.77 25.82
CA TYR A 270 9.87 1.04 24.58
C TYR A 270 9.72 2.04 23.42
N ASN A 271 10.55 1.94 22.38
CA ASN A 271 10.52 2.85 21.21
C ASN A 271 10.50 4.35 21.61
N GLY A 272 11.24 4.74 22.65
CA GLY A 272 11.26 6.12 23.13
C GLY A 272 10.09 6.52 24.04
N LEU A 273 9.06 5.67 24.16
CA LEU A 273 7.95 5.83 25.09
C LEU A 273 8.37 5.35 26.48
N THR A 274 7.85 6.00 27.54
CA THR A 274 8.21 5.65 28.92
C THR A 274 6.97 5.45 29.79
N ALA A 275 7.06 4.54 30.76
CA ALA A 275 6.07 4.33 31.81
C ALA A 275 6.76 4.17 33.15
N GLU A 276 6.13 4.65 34.21
CA GLU A 276 6.66 4.58 35.57
C GLU A 276 5.73 3.79 36.47
N TYR A 277 6.34 3.03 37.38
CA TYR A 277 5.66 2.27 38.43
C TYR A 277 6.32 2.56 39.78
N THR A 278 5.57 3.08 40.75
CA THR A 278 6.07 3.34 42.11
C THR A 278 5.94 2.11 42.97
N LEU A 279 7.06 1.56 43.38
CA LEU A 279 7.12 0.44 44.34
C LEU A 279 7.41 0.93 45.76
N THR A 280 6.63 0.48 46.72
CA THR A 280 6.91 0.63 48.15
C THR A 280 7.31 -0.73 48.72
N VAL A 281 8.51 -0.83 49.26
CA VAL A 281 8.98 -2.04 49.92
C VAL A 281 8.86 -1.87 51.43
N ASN A 282 8.10 -2.76 52.08
CA ASN A 282 7.90 -2.78 53.50
C ASN A 282 8.81 -3.81 54.20
N ASN A 283 9.20 -3.56 55.42
CA ASN A 283 9.91 -4.57 56.20
C ASN A 283 9.04 -5.85 56.36
N LYS A 284 9.68 -6.99 56.31
CA LYS A 284 9.03 -8.23 56.68
C LYS A 284 8.62 -8.12 58.16
N ALA A 285 7.33 -8.28 58.50
CA ALA A 285 6.88 -8.30 59.87
C ALA A 285 7.72 -9.33 60.65
N ALA A 286 8.30 -8.91 61.77
CA ALA A 286 8.97 -9.86 62.68
C ALA A 286 7.92 -10.88 63.12
N ALA A 287 8.23 -12.16 63.00
CA ALA A 287 7.40 -13.19 63.61
C ALA A 287 7.24 -12.85 65.11
N PRO A 288 6.04 -12.94 65.66
CA PRO A 288 5.87 -12.69 67.09
C PRO A 288 6.84 -13.62 67.82
N ALA A 289 7.73 -13.03 68.65
CA ALA A 289 8.64 -13.80 69.47
C ALA A 289 7.78 -14.73 70.40
N GLY A 290 7.94 -16.03 70.13
CA GLY A 290 7.26 -17.05 70.94
C GLY A 290 7.60 -16.79 72.39
N GLY A 291 6.60 -16.41 73.18
CA GLY A 291 6.76 -16.26 74.61
C GLY A 291 7.12 -17.59 75.21
N SER A 292 8.34 -17.70 75.69
CA SER A 292 8.78 -18.76 76.57
C SER A 292 8.14 -18.48 77.93
N THR A 293 7.06 -19.18 78.29
CA THR A 293 6.58 -19.26 79.67
C THR A 293 7.45 -20.24 80.37
N ALA A 294 8.46 -19.74 81.14
CA ALA A 294 9.15 -20.47 82.18
C ALA A 294 8.14 -20.73 83.29
N ALA A 295 7.91 -22.00 83.57
CA ALA A 295 7.20 -22.46 84.72
C ALA A 295 8.01 -22.13 85.99
N SER A 296 7.43 -21.42 86.93
CA SER A 296 7.86 -21.44 88.32
C SER A 296 6.62 -21.80 89.21
N GLY A 297 6.69 -22.95 89.82
CA GLY A 297 5.70 -23.45 90.74
C GLY A 297 5.72 -22.67 92.07
N SER A 298 4.59 -22.57 92.69
CA SER A 298 4.48 -22.59 94.12
C SER A 298 3.05 -22.93 94.54
N GLU A 299 2.96 -23.86 95.50
CA GLU A 299 1.80 -24.46 96.13
C GLU A 299 0.99 -23.43 96.88
N GLY A 300 -0.31 -23.70 97.07
CA GLY A 300 -1.12 -23.04 98.14
C GLY A 300 -2.60 -23.31 98.01
N THR A 301 -2.97 -24.42 98.64
CA THR A 301 -4.22 -24.83 99.36
C THR A 301 -5.38 -23.82 99.45
N GLY A 302 -6.61 -24.38 99.20
CA GLY A 302 -7.78 -23.85 99.91
C GLY A 302 -9.11 -23.87 99.16
N ASN A 303 -9.70 -24.97 99.18
CA ASN A 303 -11.07 -25.32 99.68
C ASN A 303 -12.30 -24.53 99.16
N SER A 304 -13.26 -25.34 98.74
CA SER A 304 -14.70 -25.31 99.04
C SER A 304 -15.65 -24.55 98.12
N THR A 305 -16.50 -25.37 97.67
CA THR A 305 -17.96 -25.43 97.53
C THR A 305 -18.57 -25.12 96.22
N SER A 306 -19.09 -26.19 95.66
CA SER A 306 -20.25 -26.24 94.75
C SER A 306 -21.50 -25.74 95.50
N PRO A 307 -22.67 -25.48 94.93
CA PRO A 307 -23.33 -26.40 93.97
C PRO A 307 -24.27 -25.78 92.95
N VAL A 308 -24.52 -26.60 91.94
CA VAL A 308 -25.79 -27.11 91.36
C VAL A 308 -26.82 -26.11 90.82
N THR A 309 -27.20 -26.27 89.65
CA THR A 309 -28.44 -26.79 89.01
C THR A 309 -28.50 -26.20 87.59
N GLY A 310 -28.86 -26.81 86.53
CA GLY A 310 -29.72 -27.91 86.26
C GLY A 310 -30.25 -27.69 84.88
N GLY A 311 -30.39 -28.73 84.18
CA GLY A 311 -31.46 -29.01 83.25
C GLY A 311 -31.04 -29.06 81.75
N SER A 312 -30.76 -30.22 81.21
CA SER A 312 -31.72 -31.13 80.50
C SER A 312 -32.27 -30.48 79.21
N SER A 313 -32.29 -31.08 78.12
CA SER A 313 -32.29 -32.46 77.65
C SER A 313 -32.31 -32.51 76.15
N SER A 314 -31.70 -33.50 75.64
CA SER A 314 -32.20 -34.51 74.70
C SER A 314 -32.46 -34.02 73.26
N GLY A 315 -32.09 -34.69 72.26
CA GLY A 315 -31.76 -36.03 71.91
C GLY A 315 -31.64 -36.10 70.38
N SER A 316 -30.72 -36.81 69.96
CA SER A 316 -30.78 -38.15 69.42
C SER A 316 -31.15 -38.32 67.91
N THR A 317 -30.23 -38.99 67.30
CA THR A 317 -30.35 -40.03 66.27
C THR A 317 -30.63 -39.54 64.83
N GLY A 318 -29.84 -39.84 63.85
CA GLY A 318 -29.24 -41.05 63.41
C GLY A 318 -29.48 -41.21 61.95
N GLY A 319 -28.50 -41.69 61.20
CA GLY A 319 -28.80 -42.42 59.99
C GLY A 319 -28.26 -41.87 58.68
N ALA A 320 -27.14 -42.34 58.31
CA ALA A 320 -26.83 -42.57 56.86
C ALA A 320 -27.51 -43.87 56.40
N PRO A 321 -27.55 -44.35 55.20
CA PRO A 321 -26.81 -43.97 53.98
C PRO A 321 -27.64 -44.09 52.63
N SER A 322 -26.98 -43.86 51.54
CA SER A 322 -27.04 -44.63 50.26
C SER A 322 -27.80 -44.06 49.09
N THR A 323 -27.00 -43.98 48.08
CA THR A 323 -27.15 -44.32 46.61
C THR A 323 -28.06 -43.50 45.72
N GLY A 324 -27.39 -43.06 44.66
CA GLY A 324 -27.83 -43.32 43.29
C GLY A 324 -28.46 -42.18 42.53
N GLY A 325 -27.87 -41.86 41.41
CA GLY A 325 -28.65 -41.44 40.23
C GLY A 325 -28.28 -40.11 39.59
N SER A 326 -27.39 -40.18 38.68
CA SER A 326 -27.30 -39.48 37.41
C SER A 326 -28.56 -38.75 36.96
N SER A 327 -28.44 -37.51 36.59
CA SER A 327 -28.81 -37.00 35.22
C SER A 327 -28.56 -35.51 35.09
N GLY A 328 -28.00 -35.16 33.94
CA GLY A 328 -27.63 -33.85 33.49
C GLY A 328 -28.75 -32.83 33.43
N GLY A 329 -28.36 -31.62 33.71
CA GLY A 329 -29.12 -30.43 33.47
C GLY A 329 -28.16 -29.32 33.09
N THR A 330 -27.92 -29.21 31.78
CA THR A 330 -27.27 -28.04 31.16
C THR A 330 -28.22 -26.87 31.28
N THR A 331 -27.86 -25.88 32.07
CA THR A 331 -28.47 -24.55 32.01
C THR A 331 -27.91 -23.82 30.82
N PRO A 332 -28.77 -23.29 29.91
CA PRO A 332 -28.29 -22.47 28.77
C PRO A 332 -27.88 -21.09 29.27
N ALA A 333 -26.79 -20.59 28.68
CA ALA A 333 -26.31 -19.23 28.83
C ALA A 333 -27.36 -18.23 28.31
N PRO A 334 -27.42 -17.01 28.82
CA PRO A 334 -28.37 -16.01 28.34
C PRO A 334 -28.04 -15.63 26.92
N GLU A 335 -29.07 -15.71 26.09
CA GLU A 335 -29.10 -15.33 24.65
C GLU A 335 -28.80 -13.83 24.51
N GLN A 336 -27.78 -13.50 23.73
CA GLN A 336 -27.46 -12.15 23.31
C GLN A 336 -28.58 -11.65 22.42
N PRO A 337 -29.17 -10.46 22.63
CA PRO A 337 -30.20 -9.93 21.74
C PRO A 337 -29.66 -9.76 20.33
N ALA A 338 -30.41 -10.23 19.34
CA ALA A 338 -30.12 -10.09 17.94
C ALA A 338 -29.95 -8.61 17.55
N PRO A 339 -29.01 -8.28 16.64
CA PRO A 339 -28.89 -6.92 16.13
C PRO A 339 -30.17 -6.54 15.36
N ALA A 340 -30.60 -5.30 15.58
CA ALA A 340 -31.74 -4.71 14.90
C ALA A 340 -31.56 -4.77 13.38
N PRO A 341 -32.64 -4.97 12.61
CA PRO A 341 -32.55 -5.00 11.15
C PRO A 341 -32.11 -3.65 10.60
N VAL A 342 -31.10 -3.68 9.73
CA VAL A 342 -30.61 -2.52 8.97
C VAL A 342 -31.76 -2.04 8.08
N PRO A 343 -32.12 -0.73 8.12
CA PRO A 343 -33.15 -0.21 7.23
C PRO A 343 -32.67 -0.27 5.76
N THR A 344 -33.49 -0.86 4.92
CA THR A 344 -33.30 -0.84 3.47
C THR A 344 -33.38 0.58 2.93
N PRO A 345 -32.49 1.03 2.02
CA PRO A 345 -32.57 2.36 1.44
C PRO A 345 -33.82 2.51 0.59
N ILE A 346 -34.60 3.55 0.87
CA ILE A 346 -35.74 3.98 0.06
C ILE A 346 -35.17 4.85 -1.08
N PRO A 347 -35.49 4.60 -2.34
CA PRO A 347 -35.02 5.46 -3.43
C PRO A 347 -35.75 6.80 -3.40
N GLY A 348 -35.02 7.90 -3.22
CA GLY A 348 -35.49 9.26 -3.46
C GLY A 348 -35.68 10.17 -2.25
N GLY A 349 -35.13 9.88 -1.08
CA GLY A 349 -35.18 10.78 0.09
C GLY A 349 -33.82 11.38 0.43
N TYR A 350 -33.74 12.71 0.54
CA TYR A 350 -32.60 13.45 1.07
C TYR A 350 -32.72 13.52 2.61
N VAL A 351 -31.65 13.23 3.32
CA VAL A 351 -31.61 13.30 4.79
C VAL A 351 -30.85 14.57 5.18
N ASP A 352 -31.48 15.45 5.92
CA ASP A 352 -30.83 16.63 6.48
C ASP A 352 -29.98 16.24 7.70
N ALA A 353 -28.72 16.62 7.70
CA ALA A 353 -27.72 16.19 8.65
C ALA A 353 -27.89 16.76 10.08
N ASP A 354 -28.78 17.73 10.29
CA ASP A 354 -28.87 18.44 11.58
C ASP A 354 -30.06 18.04 12.46
N ASN A 355 -31.08 17.30 12.00
CA ASN A 355 -32.25 17.05 12.84
C ASN A 355 -33.03 15.74 12.60
N GLY A 356 -32.54 14.78 11.86
CA GLY A 356 -33.13 13.43 11.77
C GLY A 356 -34.60 13.34 11.35
N THR A 357 -35.18 14.34 10.65
CA THR A 357 -36.58 14.36 10.25
C THR A 357 -36.69 14.06 8.75
N ILE A 358 -37.49 13.06 8.40
CA ILE A 358 -37.82 12.70 7.03
C ILE A 358 -38.90 13.67 6.51
N ILE A 359 -38.60 14.39 5.43
CA ILE A 359 -39.59 15.23 4.74
C ILE A 359 -40.06 14.47 3.50
N GLU A 360 -41.31 14.01 3.50
CA GLU A 360 -42.01 13.55 2.29
C GLU A 360 -42.46 14.79 1.50
N GLY A 361 -41.76 15.07 0.39
CA GLY A 361 -42.15 16.13 -0.55
C GLY A 361 -42.45 15.59 -1.91
N GLY A 362 -43.72 15.28 -2.17
CA GLY A 362 -44.25 15.17 -3.52
C GLY A 362 -44.35 16.56 -4.14
N GLY A 363 -43.69 16.75 -5.28
CA GLY A 363 -43.77 17.97 -6.08
C GLY A 363 -43.37 17.65 -7.51
N VAL A 364 -44.40 17.47 -8.33
CA VAL A 364 -44.34 17.43 -9.79
C VAL A 364 -43.92 18.81 -10.28
N PHE A 365 -42.89 18.87 -11.09
CA PHE A 365 -42.61 20.05 -11.92
C PHE A 365 -42.71 19.64 -13.38
N ASP A 366 -43.78 20.17 -14.01
CA ASP A 366 -44.02 20.12 -15.43
C ASP A 366 -43.00 21.01 -16.18
N ASP A 367 -42.65 20.48 -17.32
CA ASP A 367 -41.99 21.06 -18.47
C ASP A 367 -42.71 22.34 -18.94
N ALA A 368 -42.01 23.40 -19.24
CA ALA A 368 -42.29 24.34 -20.34
C ALA A 368 -41.28 25.49 -20.43
N GLY A 369 -40.45 25.47 -21.43
CA GLY A 369 -40.56 26.47 -22.51
C GLY A 369 -39.81 27.79 -22.33
N SER A 370 -39.03 28.03 -23.38
CA SER A 370 -38.81 29.31 -24.08
C SER A 370 -37.48 30.02 -23.88
N ALA A 371 -36.71 29.88 -24.89
CA ALA A 371 -36.06 30.88 -25.77
C ALA A 371 -35.99 32.34 -25.28
N GLY A 372 -34.80 32.89 -25.43
CA GLY A 372 -34.53 34.31 -25.36
C GLY A 372 -33.08 34.60 -25.71
N GLU A 373 -32.87 34.84 -27.02
CA GLU A 373 -31.70 35.50 -27.59
C GLU A 373 -31.53 36.88 -26.94
N ASP A 374 -30.29 37.27 -26.71
CA ASP A 374 -29.89 38.60 -27.19
C ASP A 374 -28.38 38.80 -27.16
N GLU A 375 -27.95 39.27 -28.30
CA GLU A 375 -26.67 39.79 -28.71
C GLU A 375 -26.18 40.96 -27.80
N ASN A 376 -24.92 41.12 -27.78
CA ASN A 376 -24.15 42.35 -28.17
C ASN A 376 -22.94 42.59 -27.29
N ALA A 377 -21.88 42.58 -27.90
CA ALA A 377 -20.99 43.63 -28.41
C ALA A 377 -19.77 43.95 -27.55
N ALA A 378 -18.66 43.65 -28.20
CA ALA A 378 -17.52 44.53 -28.46
C ALA A 378 -16.78 45.20 -27.29
N GLY A 379 -15.46 45.02 -27.35
CA GLY A 379 -14.53 46.10 -27.10
C GLY A 379 -13.25 45.78 -26.38
N LEU A 380 -12.21 45.64 -27.16
CA LEU A 380 -10.87 46.26 -27.04
C LEU A 380 -10.18 46.29 -25.64
N LEU A 381 -9.13 45.57 -25.48
CA LEU A 381 -7.71 46.05 -25.59
C LEU A 381 -6.80 44.81 -25.49
#